data_715c88cd58376b0c93d3886c4405d35c
#
_entry.id   715c88cd58376b0c93d3886c4405d35c
#
_cell.length_a   1.000
_cell.length_b   1.000
_cell.length_c   1.000
_cell.angle_alpha   90.00
_cell.angle_beta   90.00
_cell.angle_gamma   90.00
#
_symmetry.space_group_name_H-M   'P 1'
#
loop_
_entity.id
_entity.type
_entity.pdbx_description
1 polymer ?
#
loop_
_entity_poly.entity_id
_entity_poly.type
_entity_poly.pdbx_seq_one_letter_code
_entity_poly.pdbx_strand_id
1 'polypeptide(L)'
;EMLRVQGAKRSHELSDMAIPDRYSHVPPEFPRGDPFNVGQMYTLFAEAIRTGQNRKGLPTFDTAVELHRFLDTIRESSDTGRELQVQ
;
A
#
# COMPACT_ATOMS: atom_id res chain seq x y z
N GLU A 1 3.70 1.24 -15.33
CA GLU A 1 2.32 0.85 -15.12
C GLU A 1 1.63 1.77 -14.12
N MET A 2 0.39 2.15 -14.40
CA MET A 2 -0.35 3.06 -13.54
C MET A 2 -1.25 2.30 -12.58
N LEU A 3 -1.26 2.73 -11.31
CA LEU A 3 -2.19 2.22 -10.33
C LEU A 3 -3.62 2.59 -10.71
N ARG A 4 -4.52 1.62 -10.66
CA ARG A 4 -5.93 1.80 -11.01
C ARG A 4 -6.83 1.14 -9.97
N VAL A 5 -7.88 1.85 -9.58
CA VAL A 5 -8.89 1.32 -8.67
C VAL A 5 -10.20 1.22 -9.43
N GLN A 6 -10.83 0.06 -9.39
CA GLN A 6 -12.12 -0.16 -10.02
C GLN A 6 -13.13 -0.65 -9.00
N GLY A 7 -14.36 -0.26 -9.16
CA GLY A 7 -15.45 -0.68 -8.30
C GLY A 7 -16.79 -0.68 -9.01
N ALA A 8 -17.75 -1.35 -8.40
CA ALA A 8 -19.14 -1.39 -8.86
C ALA A 8 -20.07 -1.40 -7.65
N LYS A 9 -21.24 -0.79 -7.81
CA LYS A 9 -22.33 -0.85 -6.82
C LYS A 9 -23.38 -1.86 -7.29
N ARG A 10 -23.64 -2.86 -6.46
CA ARG A 10 -24.66 -3.90 -6.76
C ARG A 10 -24.38 -4.58 -8.11
N SER A 11 -25.35 -4.57 -9.03
CA SER A 11 -25.25 -5.20 -10.34
C SER A 11 -24.72 -4.29 -11.45
N HIS A 12 -24.15 -3.13 -11.11
CA HIS A 12 -23.60 -2.20 -12.10
C HIS A 12 -22.24 -2.70 -12.62
N GLU A 13 -21.86 -2.23 -13.80
CA GLU A 13 -20.58 -2.54 -14.39
C GLU A 13 -19.43 -1.94 -13.60
N LEU A 14 -18.26 -2.59 -13.66
CA LEU A 14 -17.03 -2.06 -13.10
C LEU A 14 -16.65 -0.75 -13.79
N SER A 15 -16.35 0.25 -13.02
CA SER A 15 -15.88 1.55 -13.51
C SER A 15 -14.62 1.97 -12.76
N ASP A 16 -13.82 2.79 -13.43
CA ASP A 16 -12.63 3.36 -12.79
C ASP A 16 -13.04 4.36 -11.73
N MET A 17 -12.41 4.25 -10.57
CA MET A 17 -12.61 5.16 -9.46
C MET A 17 -11.40 6.08 -9.32
N ALA A 18 -11.65 7.37 -9.17
CA ALA A 18 -10.59 8.34 -8.99
C ALA A 18 -9.88 8.11 -7.65
N ILE A 19 -8.56 8.15 -7.69
CA ILE A 19 -7.74 8.13 -6.47
C ILE A 19 -7.65 9.59 -5.97
N PRO A 20 -8.10 9.89 -4.73
CA PRO A 20 -8.05 11.25 -4.22
C PRO A 20 -6.63 11.84 -4.21
N ASP A 21 -6.52 13.12 -4.54
CA ASP A 21 -5.24 13.82 -4.65
C ASP A 21 -4.45 13.82 -3.34
N ARG A 22 -5.13 13.70 -2.19
CA ARG A 22 -4.48 13.64 -0.88
C ARG A 22 -3.50 12.47 -0.72
N TYR A 23 -3.60 11.46 -1.58
CA TYR A 23 -2.69 10.31 -1.56
C TYR A 23 -1.47 10.51 -2.45
N SER A 24 -1.40 11.61 -3.21
CA SER A 24 -0.24 11.96 -4.02
C SER A 24 0.69 12.87 -3.22
N HIS A 25 1.92 12.45 -3.04
CA HIS A 25 2.94 13.19 -2.29
C HIS A 25 4.02 13.79 -3.20
N VAL A 26 3.83 13.66 -4.51
CA VAL A 26 4.72 14.22 -5.53
C VAL A 26 3.98 15.27 -6.35
N PRO A 27 4.72 16.18 -7.03
CA PRO A 27 4.08 17.19 -7.88
C PRO A 27 3.22 16.58 -8.99
N PRO A 28 2.15 17.27 -9.45
CA PRO A 28 1.24 16.74 -10.47
C PRO A 28 1.92 16.35 -11.78
N GLU A 29 3.00 17.05 -12.14
CA GLU A 29 3.78 16.82 -13.36
C GLU A 29 4.75 15.64 -13.25
N PHE A 30 4.86 15.02 -12.09
CA PHE A 30 5.78 13.90 -11.88
C PHE A 30 5.36 12.69 -12.73
N PRO A 31 6.32 11.99 -13.37
CA PRO A 31 6.01 10.82 -14.21
C PRO A 31 5.22 9.77 -13.46
N ARG A 32 4.20 9.20 -14.10
CA ARG A 32 3.38 8.13 -13.53
C ARG A 32 4.06 6.77 -13.69
N GLY A 33 3.53 5.77 -12.99
CA GLY A 33 4.07 4.42 -13.00
C GLY A 33 5.13 4.22 -11.91
N ASP A 34 6.15 3.45 -12.22
CA ASP A 34 7.21 3.13 -11.26
C ASP A 34 7.93 4.36 -10.70
N PRO A 35 8.28 5.37 -11.52
CA PRO A 35 8.86 6.60 -10.96
C PRO A 35 7.95 7.29 -9.94
N PHE A 36 6.65 7.29 -10.17
CA PHE A 36 5.67 7.86 -9.23
C PHE A 36 5.72 7.13 -7.89
N ASN A 37 5.67 5.80 -7.92
CA ASN A 37 5.68 4.98 -6.69
C ASN A 37 6.96 5.19 -5.88
N VAL A 38 8.10 5.21 -6.55
CA VAL A 38 9.40 5.46 -5.91
C VAL A 38 9.48 6.88 -5.36
N GLY A 39 9.00 7.87 -6.12
CA GLY A 39 8.95 9.26 -5.68
C GLY A 39 8.07 9.46 -4.45
N GLN A 40 6.94 8.77 -4.36
CA GLN A 40 6.06 8.75 -3.19
C GLN A 40 6.83 8.27 -1.95
N MET A 41 7.52 7.13 -2.08
CA MET A 41 8.29 6.55 -0.99
C MET A 41 9.39 7.50 -0.51
N TYR A 42 10.17 8.07 -1.43
CA TYR A 42 11.25 8.98 -1.06
C TYR A 42 10.73 10.27 -0.41
N THR A 43 9.59 10.77 -0.86
CA THR A 43 8.97 11.95 -0.25
C THR A 43 8.60 11.67 1.21
N LEU A 44 7.97 10.53 1.49
CA LEU A 44 7.61 10.14 2.84
C LEU A 44 8.86 9.88 3.70
N PHE A 45 9.87 9.25 3.12
CA PHE A 45 11.13 8.98 3.82
C PHE A 45 11.85 10.28 4.21
N ALA A 46 11.95 11.22 3.28
CA ALA A 46 12.56 12.52 3.55
C ALA A 46 11.79 13.29 4.63
N GLU A 47 10.46 13.25 4.60
CA GLU A 47 9.62 13.88 5.62
C GLU A 47 9.87 13.24 7.01
N ALA A 48 9.95 11.91 7.06
CA ALA A 48 10.22 11.20 8.30
C ALA A 48 11.59 11.60 8.89
N ILE A 49 12.61 11.74 8.06
CA ILE A 49 13.94 12.20 8.48
C ILE A 49 13.87 13.63 9.02
N ARG A 50 13.22 14.54 8.30
CA ARG A 50 13.15 15.96 8.68
C ARG A 50 12.37 16.18 9.97
N THR A 51 11.29 15.44 10.16
CA THR A 51 10.40 15.62 11.33
C THR A 51 10.74 14.69 12.49
N GLY A 52 11.53 13.66 12.27
CA GLY A 52 11.79 12.61 13.25
C GLY A 52 10.59 11.71 13.52
N GLN A 53 9.55 11.78 12.69
CA GLN A 53 8.30 11.04 12.89
C GLN A 53 7.80 10.43 11.59
N ASN A 54 7.37 9.17 11.68
CA ASN A 54 6.74 8.47 10.55
C ASN A 54 5.22 8.62 10.62
N ARG A 55 4.72 9.81 10.29
CA ARG A 55 3.29 10.16 10.40
C ARG A 55 2.40 9.53 9.34
N LYS A 56 2.96 9.17 8.19
CA LYS A 56 2.20 8.69 7.03
C LYS A 56 2.36 7.20 6.78
N GLY A 57 2.87 6.47 7.76
CA GLY A 57 2.91 5.02 7.67
C GLY A 57 3.92 4.45 6.68
N LEU A 58 5.07 5.10 6.54
CA LEU A 58 6.19 4.53 5.78
C LEU A 58 6.56 3.17 6.37
N PRO A 59 6.67 2.10 5.57
CA PRO A 59 6.99 0.77 6.09
C PRO A 59 8.32 0.76 6.85
N THR A 60 8.31 0.08 8.00
CA THR A 60 9.50 -0.12 8.85
C THR A 60 9.86 -1.59 8.90
N PHE A 61 10.96 -1.93 9.59
CA PHE A 61 11.29 -3.33 9.85
C PHE A 61 10.22 -4.03 10.69
N ASP A 62 9.58 -3.33 11.63
CA ASP A 62 8.46 -3.91 12.39
C ASP A 62 7.29 -4.24 11.47
N THR A 63 6.97 -3.37 10.53
CA THR A 63 5.96 -3.63 9.50
C THR A 63 6.32 -4.89 8.71
N ALA A 64 7.58 -5.03 8.32
CA ALA A 64 8.05 -6.20 7.57
C ALA A 64 7.88 -7.50 8.38
N VAL A 65 8.21 -7.48 9.67
CA VAL A 65 8.02 -8.63 10.56
C VAL A 65 6.55 -9.03 10.64
N GLU A 66 5.66 -8.06 10.84
CA GLU A 66 4.21 -8.33 10.89
C GLU A 66 3.68 -8.94 9.60
N LEU A 67 4.09 -8.39 8.46
CA LEU A 67 3.68 -8.91 7.15
C LEU A 67 4.20 -10.32 6.91
N HIS A 68 5.43 -10.62 7.30
CA HIS A 68 5.99 -11.98 7.17
C HIS A 68 5.28 -12.99 8.06
N ARG A 69 4.92 -12.61 9.28
CA ARG A 69 4.10 -13.46 10.15
C ARG A 69 2.73 -13.75 9.53
N PHE A 70 2.13 -12.74 8.91
CA PHE A 70 0.86 -12.89 8.21
C PHE A 70 0.99 -13.87 7.04
N LEU A 71 2.05 -13.73 6.23
CA LEU A 71 2.31 -14.64 5.11
C LEU A 71 2.52 -16.09 5.59
N ASP A 72 3.23 -16.29 6.70
CA ASP A 72 3.42 -17.62 7.29
C ASP A 72 2.09 -18.21 7.74
N THR A 73 1.22 -17.42 8.34
CA THR A 73 -0.13 -17.84 8.74
C THR A 73 -0.96 -18.26 7.52
N ILE A 74 -0.90 -17.51 6.43
CA ILE A 74 -1.58 -17.86 5.18
C ILE A 74 -1.09 -19.20 4.66
N ARG A 75 0.22 -19.40 4.64
CA ARG A 75 0.82 -20.66 4.18
C ARG A 75 0.36 -21.83 5.04
N GLU A 76 0.44 -21.70 6.36
CA GLU A 76 0.01 -22.75 7.29
C GLU A 76 -1.48 -23.07 7.12
N SER A 77 -2.33 -22.06 6.98
CA SER A 77 -3.75 -22.25 6.71
C SER A 77 -3.98 -23.05 5.43
N SER A 78 -3.25 -22.71 4.37
CA SER A 78 -3.33 -23.41 3.09
C SER A 78 -2.87 -24.87 3.21
N ASP A 79 -1.74 -25.09 3.86
CA ASP A 79 -1.13 -26.43 3.97
C ASP A 79 -1.96 -27.36 4.85
N THR A 80 -2.59 -26.85 5.89
CA THR A 80 -3.38 -27.65 6.84
C THR A 80 -4.86 -27.71 6.50
N GLY A 81 -5.33 -26.86 5.57
CA GLY A 81 -6.75 -26.75 5.22
C GLY A 81 -7.62 -26.25 6.38
N ARG A 82 -7.06 -25.49 7.31
CA ARG A 82 -7.76 -24.98 8.49
C ARG A 82 -7.75 -23.46 8.54
N GLU A 83 -8.81 -22.92 9.09
CA GLU A 83 -8.87 -21.50 9.47
C GLU A 83 -7.90 -21.25 10.62
N LEU A 84 -7.07 -20.20 10.51
CA LEU A 84 -6.14 -19.78 11.53
C LEU A 84 -6.36 -18.34 11.92
N GLN A 85 -6.16 -18.03 13.21
CA GLN A 85 -6.20 -16.66 13.72
C GLN A 85 -4.94 -15.91 13.29
N VAL A 86 -5.12 -14.68 12.80
CA VAL A 86 -4.01 -13.77 12.53
C VAL A 86 -3.59 -13.09 13.83
N GLN A 87 -2.30 -13.19 14.14
CA GLN A 87 -1.74 -12.58 15.35
C GLN A 87 -1.04 -11.27 15.03
#